data_51b1402279ffa502a90deb0c6564fbb4
#
_entry.id   51b1402279ffa502a90deb0c6564fbb4
#
_cell.length_a   1.000
_cell.length_b   1.000
_cell.length_c   1.000
_cell.angle_alpha   90.00
_cell.angle_beta   90.00
_cell.angle_gamma   90.00
#
_symmetry.space_group_name_H-M   'P 1'
#
loop_
_entity.id
_entity.type
_entity.pdbx_description
1 polymer ?
#
loop_
_entity_poly.entity_id
_entity_poly.type
_entity_poly.pdbx_seq_one_letter_code
_entity_poly.pdbx_strand_id
1 'polypeptide(L)'
;MKKDKLFFLLGGADLEMQTIREILLENGISFADHQLQWNNAVLSSYRKELEQLGDNRMIYGVELQEDMLPPANYLAIDHHNQLSSMPSALEQVMDLLHIPMNRYMQLVAINDKAYIPGMMSLGATAEEIESIRLADRMAQGVTDEEERLAQKAIAENKEEVNGLLVIRTDNTKFSPICDRLFPVSVCRPTQIGNHFIFFLHFLSFQVITFQMFFNLIVLFLNAKQN
;
A
#
# COMPACT_ATOMS: atom_id res chain seq x y z
N MET A 1 -6.01 14.42 -25.81
CA MET A 1 -7.33 14.84 -25.27
C MET A 1 -7.16 16.22 -24.61
N LYS A 2 -8.17 17.11 -24.61
CA LYS A 2 -8.02 18.44 -23.95
C LYS A 2 -8.07 18.24 -22.43
N LYS A 3 -7.09 18.77 -21.69
CA LYS A 3 -6.96 18.62 -20.23
C LYS A 3 -8.17 19.11 -19.43
N ASP A 4 -8.84 20.15 -19.91
CA ASP A 4 -10.07 20.72 -19.34
C ASP A 4 -11.30 19.79 -19.41
N LYS A 5 -11.21 18.72 -20.20
CA LYS A 5 -12.24 17.69 -20.35
C LYS A 5 -12.05 16.50 -19.40
N LEU A 6 -10.97 16.47 -18.64
CA LEU A 6 -10.66 15.40 -17.71
C LEU A 6 -10.99 15.80 -16.28
N PHE A 7 -11.45 14.84 -15.49
CA PHE A 7 -11.61 14.98 -14.05
C PHE A 7 -11.28 13.66 -13.36
N PHE A 8 -10.45 13.71 -12.33
CA PHE A 8 -10.06 12.51 -11.58
C PHE A 8 -10.66 12.51 -10.18
N LEU A 9 -11.06 11.33 -9.72
CA LEU A 9 -11.49 11.06 -8.34
C LEU A 9 -10.48 10.08 -7.75
N LEU A 10 -9.77 10.45 -6.68
CA LEU A 10 -8.68 9.67 -6.14
C LEU A 10 -9.13 8.80 -4.96
N GLY A 11 -8.80 7.51 -4.98
CA GLY A 11 -9.36 6.50 -4.08
C GLY A 11 -8.48 6.06 -2.92
N GLY A 12 -7.23 6.45 -2.85
CA GLY A 12 -6.28 5.98 -1.83
C GLY A 12 -5.54 7.09 -1.09
N ALA A 13 -4.75 6.70 -0.11
CA ALA A 13 -3.87 7.59 0.66
C ALA A 13 -2.49 6.93 0.84
N ASP A 14 -1.92 6.40 -0.24
CA ASP A 14 -0.59 5.80 -0.32
C ASP A 14 0.34 6.62 -1.24
N LEU A 15 1.54 6.11 -1.48
CA LEU A 15 2.52 6.81 -2.30
C LEU A 15 2.12 6.86 -3.78
N GLU A 16 1.48 5.83 -4.32
CA GLU A 16 1.01 5.83 -5.70
C GLU A 16 -0.03 6.93 -5.91
N MET A 17 -1.01 7.02 -5.03
CA MET A 17 -2.07 8.03 -5.10
C MET A 17 -1.54 9.45 -4.87
N GLN A 18 -0.58 9.62 -3.95
CA GLN A 18 0.11 10.90 -3.75
C GLN A 18 0.87 11.32 -5.02
N THR A 19 1.58 10.39 -5.67
CA THR A 19 2.30 10.66 -6.92
C THR A 19 1.34 11.05 -8.05
N ILE A 20 0.21 10.35 -8.19
CA ILE A 20 -0.85 10.72 -9.16
C ILE A 20 -1.37 12.12 -8.90
N ARG A 21 -1.66 12.48 -7.65
CA ARG A 21 -2.10 13.82 -7.25
C ARG A 21 -1.10 14.90 -7.69
N GLU A 22 0.18 14.69 -7.41
CA GLU A 22 1.24 15.63 -7.79
C GLU A 22 1.31 15.82 -9.31
N ILE A 23 1.24 14.74 -10.08
CA ILE A 23 1.22 14.78 -11.55
C ILE A 23 0.00 15.56 -12.07
N LEU A 24 -1.17 15.33 -11.52
CA LEU A 24 -2.38 16.04 -11.92
C LEU A 24 -2.27 17.55 -11.63
N LEU A 25 -1.74 17.91 -10.44
CA LEU A 25 -1.47 19.31 -10.07
C LEU A 25 -0.49 19.98 -11.02
N GLU A 26 0.67 19.38 -11.26
CA GLU A 26 1.71 19.90 -12.14
C GLU A 26 1.22 20.10 -13.58
N ASN A 27 0.29 19.27 -14.02
CA ASN A 27 -0.27 19.33 -15.37
C ASN A 27 -1.55 20.19 -15.47
N GLY A 28 -2.02 20.80 -14.39
CA GLY A 28 -3.22 21.61 -14.35
C GLY A 28 -4.49 20.84 -14.67
N ILE A 29 -4.55 19.55 -14.29
CA ILE A 29 -5.71 18.67 -14.49
C ILE A 29 -6.57 18.71 -13.24
N SER A 30 -7.89 18.85 -13.44
CA SER A 30 -8.85 18.91 -12.33
C SER A 30 -9.03 17.53 -11.69
N PHE A 31 -9.07 17.49 -10.35
CA PHE A 31 -9.38 16.29 -9.59
C PHE A 31 -10.06 16.62 -8.26
N ALA A 32 -10.65 15.64 -7.64
CA ALA A 32 -11.06 15.63 -6.24
C ALA A 32 -10.33 14.53 -5.49
N ASP A 33 -9.89 14.84 -4.27
CA ASP A 33 -9.17 13.91 -3.41
C ASP A 33 -9.63 14.12 -1.96
N HIS A 34 -10.37 13.17 -1.46
CA HIS A 34 -10.85 13.14 -0.08
C HIS A 34 -9.89 12.40 0.86
N GLN A 35 -8.71 11.98 0.38
CA GLN A 35 -7.71 11.21 1.13
C GLN A 35 -8.33 9.99 1.82
N LEU A 36 -9.14 9.25 1.05
CA LEU A 36 -9.91 8.12 1.54
C LEU A 36 -8.96 6.99 1.95
N GLN A 37 -9.26 6.35 3.07
CA GLN A 37 -8.59 5.12 3.46
C GLN A 37 -9.14 3.94 2.65
N TRP A 38 -8.37 2.89 2.46
CA TRP A 38 -8.71 1.72 1.66
C TRP A 38 -10.11 1.14 1.91
N ASN A 39 -10.56 1.10 3.16
CA ASN A 39 -11.88 0.59 3.54
C ASN A 39 -13.03 1.54 3.20
N ASN A 40 -12.74 2.79 2.82
CA ASN A 40 -13.72 3.83 2.51
C ASN A 40 -13.50 4.43 1.11
N ALA A 41 -12.62 3.85 0.30
CA ALA A 41 -12.34 4.27 -1.07
C ALA A 41 -13.48 3.82 -1.99
N VAL A 42 -14.62 4.48 -1.88
CA VAL A 42 -15.86 4.15 -2.61
C VAL A 42 -16.32 5.33 -3.47
N LEU A 43 -16.95 5.03 -4.61
CA LEU A 43 -17.42 6.05 -5.55
C LEU A 43 -18.47 7.00 -4.93
N SER A 44 -19.31 6.49 -4.05
CA SER A 44 -20.34 7.30 -3.38
C SER A 44 -19.78 8.41 -2.49
N SER A 45 -18.50 8.33 -2.09
CA SER A 45 -17.81 9.40 -1.36
C SER A 45 -17.68 10.69 -2.19
N TYR A 46 -17.79 10.57 -3.51
CA TYR A 46 -17.67 11.67 -4.48
C TYR A 46 -19.03 12.08 -5.11
N ARG A 47 -20.15 11.72 -4.47
CA ARG A 47 -21.49 11.98 -5.00
C ARG A 47 -21.72 13.46 -5.35
N LYS A 48 -21.24 14.39 -4.52
CA LYS A 48 -21.40 15.85 -4.75
C LYS A 48 -20.64 16.30 -5.98
N GLU A 49 -19.42 15.84 -6.17
CA GLU A 49 -18.60 16.14 -7.33
C GLU A 49 -19.24 15.58 -8.60
N LEU A 50 -19.72 14.34 -8.56
CA LEU A 50 -20.41 13.68 -9.66
C LEU A 50 -21.67 14.45 -10.10
N GLU A 51 -22.48 14.93 -9.16
CA GLU A 51 -23.68 15.74 -9.43
C GLU A 51 -23.33 17.11 -10.07
N GLN A 52 -22.19 17.70 -9.73
CA GLN A 52 -21.76 19.01 -10.24
C GLN A 52 -21.08 18.95 -11.60
N LEU A 53 -20.39 17.85 -11.92
CA LEU A 53 -19.59 17.71 -13.14
C LEU A 53 -20.43 17.56 -14.40
N GLY A 54 -21.60 16.93 -14.30
CA GLY A 54 -22.46 16.64 -15.46
C GLY A 54 -21.76 15.81 -16.55
N ASP A 55 -22.32 15.81 -17.77
CA ASP A 55 -21.86 14.92 -18.86
C ASP A 55 -20.73 15.52 -19.72
N ASN A 56 -20.24 16.71 -19.39
CA ASN A 56 -19.29 17.44 -20.23
C ASN A 56 -17.83 17.07 -20.07
N ARG A 57 -17.50 16.27 -19.04
CA ARG A 57 -16.14 15.83 -18.72
C ARG A 57 -16.09 14.30 -18.66
N MET A 58 -14.96 13.73 -19.04
CA MET A 58 -14.64 12.33 -18.72
C MET A 58 -14.17 12.26 -17.27
N ILE A 59 -14.77 11.39 -16.49
CA ILE A 59 -14.48 11.18 -15.07
C ILE A 59 -13.70 9.89 -14.93
N TYR A 60 -12.54 9.96 -14.29
CA TYR A 60 -11.70 8.81 -14.01
C TYR A 60 -11.67 8.54 -12.50
N GLY A 61 -12.25 7.44 -12.06
CA GLY A 61 -12.14 6.97 -10.69
C GLY A 61 -10.90 6.10 -10.55
N VAL A 62 -9.95 6.56 -9.72
CA VAL A 62 -8.69 5.85 -9.49
C VAL A 62 -8.83 5.05 -8.20
N GLU A 63 -8.80 3.71 -8.31
CA GLU A 63 -8.88 2.77 -7.19
C GLU A 63 -10.09 2.99 -6.27
N LEU A 64 -11.22 3.29 -6.87
CA LEU A 64 -12.50 3.44 -6.17
C LEU A 64 -13.37 2.20 -6.36
N GLN A 65 -13.85 1.63 -5.27
CA GLN A 65 -14.89 0.62 -5.32
C GLN A 65 -16.20 1.24 -5.80
N GLU A 66 -16.81 0.67 -6.84
CA GLU A 66 -18.11 1.09 -7.37
C GLU A 66 -19.25 0.56 -6.50
N ASP A 67 -19.60 1.30 -5.44
CA ASP A 67 -20.72 1.00 -4.53
C ASP A 67 -22.05 1.63 -4.97
N MET A 68 -22.04 2.33 -6.10
CA MET A 68 -23.20 2.92 -6.77
C MET A 68 -23.05 2.82 -8.28
N LEU A 69 -24.14 3.00 -9.03
CA LEU A 69 -24.09 3.05 -10.49
C LEU A 69 -23.30 4.29 -10.93
N PRO A 70 -22.16 4.12 -11.65
CA PRO A 70 -21.38 5.25 -12.14
C PRO A 70 -22.11 5.98 -13.28
N PRO A 71 -21.85 7.28 -13.49
CA PRO A 71 -22.39 8.00 -14.64
C PRO A 71 -21.80 7.47 -15.97
N ALA A 72 -22.49 7.71 -17.09
CA ALA A 72 -22.12 7.17 -18.38
C ALA A 72 -20.74 7.65 -18.92
N ASN A 73 -20.24 8.79 -18.40
CA ASN A 73 -18.94 9.37 -18.71
C ASN A 73 -17.85 9.02 -17.69
N TYR A 74 -18.03 7.97 -16.88
CA TYR A 74 -17.07 7.46 -15.91
C TYR A 74 -16.27 6.28 -16.45
N LEU A 75 -14.99 6.25 -16.12
CA LEU A 75 -14.09 5.12 -16.37
C LEU A 75 -13.27 4.82 -15.08
N ALA A 76 -13.22 3.57 -14.71
CA ALA A 76 -12.37 3.11 -13.61
C ALA A 76 -10.91 2.94 -14.08
N ILE A 77 -9.98 3.36 -13.23
CA ILE A 77 -8.54 3.06 -13.29
C ILE A 77 -8.23 2.26 -12.04
N ASP A 78 -7.93 0.97 -12.21
CA ASP A 78 -7.68 0.04 -11.10
C ASP A 78 -6.82 -1.13 -11.59
N HIS A 79 -6.10 -1.75 -10.67
CA HIS A 79 -5.31 -2.96 -10.93
C HIS A 79 -5.42 -4.00 -9.79
N HIS A 80 -6.42 -3.87 -8.92
CA HIS A 80 -6.62 -4.77 -7.80
C HIS A 80 -7.50 -5.98 -8.16
N ASN A 81 -7.39 -7.04 -7.38
CA ASN A 81 -8.23 -8.24 -7.47
C ASN A 81 -8.28 -8.86 -8.89
N GLN A 82 -9.41 -8.80 -9.55
CA GLN A 82 -9.60 -9.35 -10.89
C GLN A 82 -8.82 -8.59 -11.97
N LEU A 83 -8.42 -7.35 -11.69
CA LEU A 83 -7.65 -6.48 -12.57
C LEU A 83 -6.14 -6.54 -12.32
N SER A 84 -5.64 -7.49 -11.54
CA SER A 84 -4.23 -7.60 -11.15
C SER A 84 -3.24 -7.74 -12.32
N SER A 85 -3.72 -8.13 -13.51
CA SER A 85 -2.93 -8.14 -14.73
C SER A 85 -2.80 -6.77 -15.43
N MET A 86 -3.61 -5.79 -15.04
CA MET A 86 -3.53 -4.44 -15.58
C MET A 86 -2.26 -3.72 -15.09
N PRO A 87 -1.76 -2.72 -15.82
CA PRO A 87 -0.74 -1.80 -15.29
C PRO A 87 -1.20 -1.15 -13.98
N SER A 88 -0.27 -0.67 -13.15
CA SER A 88 -0.61 0.08 -11.93
C SER A 88 -1.48 1.30 -12.25
N ALA A 89 -2.16 1.85 -11.25
CA ALA A 89 -2.99 3.04 -11.45
C ALA A 89 -2.15 4.22 -11.97
N LEU A 90 -0.93 4.40 -11.46
CA LEU A 90 0.01 5.41 -11.93
C LEU A 90 0.40 5.19 -13.39
N GLU A 91 0.75 3.96 -13.79
CA GLU A 91 1.07 3.64 -15.19
C GLU A 91 -0.09 3.96 -16.13
N GLN A 92 -1.32 3.60 -15.75
CA GLN A 92 -2.53 3.89 -16.53
C GLN A 92 -2.79 5.40 -16.67
N VAL A 93 -2.61 6.17 -15.60
CA VAL A 93 -2.73 7.65 -15.62
C VAL A 93 -1.67 8.27 -16.51
N MET A 94 -0.41 7.83 -16.40
CA MET A 94 0.70 8.35 -17.23
C MET A 94 0.48 8.07 -18.71
N ASP A 95 0.01 6.86 -19.07
CA ASP A 95 -0.33 6.50 -20.46
C ASP A 95 -1.50 7.37 -20.98
N LEU A 96 -2.57 7.50 -20.20
CA LEU A 96 -3.72 8.36 -20.53
C LEU A 96 -3.32 9.81 -20.81
N LEU A 97 -2.38 10.35 -20.03
CA LEU A 97 -1.89 11.71 -20.15
C LEU A 97 -0.77 11.86 -21.18
N HIS A 98 -0.26 10.77 -21.74
CA HIS A 98 0.91 10.71 -22.63
C HIS A 98 2.17 11.36 -22.00
N ILE A 99 2.40 11.12 -20.71
CA ILE A 99 3.55 11.62 -19.96
C ILE A 99 4.52 10.45 -19.73
N PRO A 100 5.80 10.56 -20.10
CA PRO A 100 6.78 9.51 -19.86
C PRO A 100 7.07 9.37 -18.37
N MET A 101 7.14 8.12 -17.89
CA MET A 101 7.51 7.83 -16.51
C MET A 101 9.02 7.97 -16.30
N ASN A 102 9.41 8.70 -15.28
CA ASN A 102 10.79 8.73 -14.79
C ASN A 102 11.07 7.52 -13.87
N ARG A 103 12.34 7.39 -13.43
CA ARG A 103 12.78 6.27 -12.58
C ARG A 103 11.99 6.18 -11.26
N TYR A 104 11.76 7.32 -10.61
CA TYR A 104 10.99 7.38 -9.36
C TYR A 104 9.58 6.85 -9.56
N MET A 105 8.86 7.31 -10.58
CA MET A 105 7.50 6.88 -10.91
C MET A 105 7.45 5.38 -11.23
N GLN A 106 8.46 4.84 -11.94
CA GLN A 106 8.55 3.39 -12.20
C GLN A 106 8.69 2.59 -10.91
N LEU A 107 9.47 3.08 -9.95
CA LEU A 107 9.63 2.43 -8.66
C LEU A 107 8.38 2.53 -7.79
N VAL A 108 7.68 3.66 -7.80
CA VAL A 108 6.39 3.81 -7.12
C VAL A 108 5.35 2.83 -7.68
N ALA A 109 5.20 2.79 -9.00
CA ALA A 109 4.27 1.89 -9.69
C ALA A 109 4.54 0.41 -9.38
N ILE A 110 5.80 -0.01 -9.45
CA ILE A 110 6.14 -1.41 -9.16
C ILE A 110 6.10 -1.74 -7.67
N ASN A 111 6.36 -0.76 -6.79
CA ASN A 111 6.18 -0.93 -5.35
C ASN A 111 4.73 -1.25 -5.00
N ASP A 112 3.78 -0.53 -5.60
CA ASP A 112 2.37 -0.76 -5.37
C ASP A 112 1.93 -2.14 -5.88
N LYS A 113 2.31 -2.52 -7.08
CA LYS A 113 1.97 -3.82 -7.68
C LYS A 113 2.63 -5.03 -7.06
N ALA A 114 3.89 -4.94 -6.68
CA ALA A 114 4.73 -6.10 -6.39
C ALA A 114 5.73 -5.88 -5.25
N TYR A 115 5.58 -4.79 -4.51
CA TYR A 115 6.35 -4.51 -3.30
C TYR A 115 7.87 -4.53 -3.53
N ILE A 116 8.67 -4.88 -2.53
CA ILE A 116 10.13 -4.97 -2.61
C ILE A 116 10.62 -5.93 -3.71
N PRO A 117 10.05 -7.16 -3.87
CA PRO A 117 10.45 -8.05 -4.96
C PRO A 117 10.28 -7.44 -6.35
N GLY A 118 9.21 -6.67 -6.56
CA GLY A 118 9.00 -5.96 -7.82
C GLY A 118 10.09 -4.94 -8.09
N MET A 119 10.43 -4.11 -7.12
CA MET A 119 11.50 -3.13 -7.24
C MET A 119 12.86 -3.80 -7.48
N MET A 120 13.17 -4.90 -6.79
CA MET A 120 14.39 -5.70 -7.03
C MET A 120 14.44 -6.25 -8.46
N SER A 121 13.34 -6.76 -8.98
CA SER A 121 13.27 -7.27 -10.37
C SER A 121 13.48 -6.17 -11.42
N LEU A 122 13.13 -4.93 -11.08
CA LEU A 122 13.41 -3.73 -11.89
C LEU A 122 14.86 -3.20 -11.73
N GLY A 123 15.69 -3.90 -10.95
CA GLY A 123 17.07 -3.53 -10.68
C GLY A 123 17.21 -2.31 -9.76
N ALA A 124 16.31 -2.13 -8.81
CA ALA A 124 16.42 -1.08 -7.81
C ALA A 124 17.59 -1.33 -6.85
N THR A 125 18.30 -0.27 -6.46
CA THR A 125 19.32 -0.33 -5.41
C THR A 125 18.66 -0.43 -4.03
N ALA A 126 19.43 -0.83 -3.02
CA ALA A 126 18.94 -0.88 -1.64
C ALA A 126 18.46 0.51 -1.16
N GLU A 127 19.16 1.56 -1.53
CA GLU A 127 18.83 2.95 -1.19
C GLU A 127 17.52 3.40 -1.88
N GLU A 128 17.33 3.03 -3.16
CA GLU A 128 16.08 3.29 -3.87
C GLU A 128 14.90 2.58 -3.18
N ILE A 129 15.06 1.30 -2.84
CA ILE A 129 14.03 0.52 -2.15
C ILE A 129 13.70 1.14 -0.80
N GLU A 130 14.69 1.46 0.02
CA GLU A 130 14.47 2.08 1.32
C GLU A 130 13.75 3.43 1.21
N SER A 131 14.15 4.27 0.24
CA SER A 131 13.55 5.57 -0.01
C SER A 131 12.07 5.45 -0.41
N ILE A 132 11.75 4.56 -1.35
CA ILE A 132 10.37 4.34 -1.79
C ILE A 132 9.53 3.76 -0.64
N ARG A 133 10.05 2.76 0.10
CA ARG A 133 9.31 2.16 1.21
C ARG A 133 9.07 3.15 2.35
N LEU A 134 10.04 4.00 2.65
CA LEU A 134 9.86 5.05 3.65
C LEU A 134 8.79 6.06 3.20
N ALA A 135 8.88 6.55 1.97
CA ALA A 135 7.90 7.49 1.43
C ALA A 135 6.48 6.90 1.42
N ASP A 136 6.33 5.62 1.03
CA ASP A 136 5.04 4.94 1.02
C ASP A 136 4.45 4.79 2.44
N ARG A 137 5.27 4.40 3.42
CA ARG A 137 4.84 4.35 4.83
C ARG A 137 4.40 5.71 5.36
N MET A 138 5.15 6.77 5.02
CA MET A 138 4.78 8.13 5.42
C MET A 138 3.48 8.59 4.75
N ALA A 139 3.27 8.28 3.47
CA ALA A 139 2.02 8.56 2.76
C ALA A 139 0.83 7.85 3.43
N GLN A 140 1.03 6.63 3.95
CA GLN A 140 0.05 5.87 4.73
C GLN A 140 -0.05 6.30 6.21
N GLY A 141 0.58 7.42 6.59
CA GLY A 141 0.47 8.02 7.91
C GLY A 141 1.35 7.39 8.98
N VAL A 142 2.44 6.73 8.61
CA VAL A 142 3.50 6.36 9.56
C VAL A 142 4.28 7.61 9.94
N THR A 143 4.49 7.82 11.23
CA THR A 143 5.21 8.98 11.78
C THR A 143 6.71 8.67 11.99
N ASP A 144 7.53 9.72 12.09
CA ASP A 144 8.96 9.58 12.43
C ASP A 144 9.17 8.85 13.77
N GLU A 145 8.27 9.04 14.73
CA GLU A 145 8.33 8.35 16.01
C GLU A 145 8.06 6.85 15.86
N GLU A 146 7.08 6.44 15.02
CA GLU A 146 6.81 5.04 14.73
C GLU A 146 7.98 4.39 13.99
N GLU A 147 8.64 5.11 13.07
CA GLU A 147 9.88 4.65 12.41
C GLU A 147 11.00 4.43 13.43
N ARG A 148 11.19 5.36 14.37
CA ARG A 148 12.20 5.28 15.44
C ARG A 148 11.90 4.11 16.40
N LEU A 149 10.64 3.93 16.79
CA LEU A 149 10.21 2.80 17.64
C LEU A 149 10.42 1.45 16.93
N ALA A 150 10.18 1.38 15.65
CA ALA A 150 10.42 0.16 14.86
C ALA A 150 11.92 -0.20 14.84
N GLN A 151 12.78 0.77 14.57
CA GLN A 151 14.23 0.58 14.60
C GLN A 151 14.72 0.11 15.97
N LYS A 152 14.23 0.76 17.05
CA LYS A 152 14.55 0.37 18.42
C LYS A 152 14.07 -1.05 18.73
N ALA A 153 12.85 -1.40 18.37
CA ALA A 153 12.30 -2.74 18.59
C ALA A 153 13.14 -3.84 17.89
N ILE A 154 13.58 -3.59 16.65
CA ILE A 154 14.46 -4.50 15.91
C ILE A 154 15.82 -4.67 16.62
N ALA A 155 16.38 -3.57 17.12
CA ALA A 155 17.71 -3.58 17.76
C ALA A 155 17.71 -4.24 19.15
N GLU A 156 16.67 -4.00 19.95
CA GLU A 156 16.65 -4.35 21.38
C GLU A 156 15.78 -5.58 21.69
N ASN A 157 14.71 -5.82 20.92
CA ASN A 157 13.67 -6.79 21.27
C ASN A 157 13.54 -7.93 20.22
N LYS A 158 14.55 -8.08 19.37
CA LYS A 158 14.59 -9.16 18.38
C LYS A 158 15.13 -10.44 19.01
N GLU A 159 14.37 -11.51 18.96
CA GLU A 159 14.78 -12.84 19.41
C GLU A 159 14.39 -13.91 18.39
N GLU A 160 15.09 -15.05 18.40
CA GLU A 160 14.71 -16.22 17.62
C GLU A 160 14.15 -17.27 18.57
N VAL A 161 12.92 -17.72 18.29
CA VAL A 161 12.21 -18.73 19.09
C VAL A 161 11.68 -19.81 18.18
N ASN A 162 12.20 -21.02 18.29
CA ASN A 162 11.80 -22.18 17.47
C ASN A 162 11.84 -21.91 15.95
N GLY A 163 12.87 -21.21 15.48
CA GLY A 163 13.03 -20.86 14.06
C GLY A 163 12.13 -19.70 13.59
N LEU A 164 11.43 -19.06 14.51
CA LEU A 164 10.66 -17.84 14.25
C LEU A 164 11.43 -16.65 14.78
N LEU A 165 11.52 -15.60 13.97
CA LEU A 165 11.99 -14.30 14.42
C LEU A 165 10.83 -13.59 15.12
N VAL A 166 11.02 -13.24 16.37
CA VAL A 166 10.00 -12.58 17.21
C VAL A 166 10.47 -11.17 17.54
N ILE A 167 9.62 -10.18 17.30
CA ILE A 167 9.86 -8.78 17.67
C ILE A 167 8.73 -8.32 18.60
N ARG A 168 9.08 -7.84 19.79
CA ARG A 168 8.12 -7.22 20.69
C ARG A 168 8.21 -5.70 20.57
N THR A 169 7.07 -5.05 20.41
CA THR A 169 7.02 -3.58 20.24
C THR A 169 5.70 -3.02 20.75
N ASP A 170 5.73 -1.76 21.16
CA ASP A 170 4.55 -0.95 21.45
C ASP A 170 4.05 -0.22 20.20
N ASN A 171 4.76 -0.35 19.08
CA ASN A 171 4.37 0.26 17.82
C ASN A 171 3.16 -0.47 17.21
N THR A 172 2.11 0.29 16.90
CA THR A 172 0.89 -0.24 16.27
C THR A 172 1.02 -0.43 14.76
N LYS A 173 1.99 0.27 14.14
CA LYS A 173 2.32 0.14 12.72
C LYS A 173 3.43 -0.88 12.54
N PHE A 174 3.19 -1.91 11.74
CA PHE A 174 4.14 -3.01 11.53
C PHE A 174 4.97 -2.89 10.25
N SER A 175 4.51 -2.13 9.25
CA SER A 175 5.24 -1.94 8.00
C SER A 175 6.68 -1.45 8.19
N PRO A 176 7.01 -0.54 9.14
CA PRO A 176 8.39 -0.14 9.38
C PRO A 176 9.31 -1.27 9.84
N ILE A 177 8.75 -2.26 10.54
CA ILE A 177 9.50 -3.46 10.98
C ILE A 177 9.64 -4.45 9.81
N CYS A 178 8.54 -4.72 9.11
CA CYS A 178 8.49 -5.71 8.04
C CYS A 178 9.43 -5.35 6.88
N ASP A 179 9.42 -4.09 6.47
CA ASP A 179 10.25 -3.63 5.35
C ASP A 179 11.75 -3.80 5.65
N ARG A 180 12.17 -3.50 6.89
CA ARG A 180 13.57 -3.62 7.32
C ARG A 180 14.04 -5.05 7.49
N LEU A 181 13.13 -5.97 7.66
CA LEU A 181 13.44 -7.39 7.85
C LEU A 181 13.22 -8.23 6.60
N PHE A 182 12.81 -7.60 5.49
CA PHE A 182 12.71 -8.30 4.21
C PHE A 182 14.04 -9.04 3.88
N PRO A 183 14.04 -10.31 3.39
CA PRO A 183 12.91 -11.08 2.86
C PRO A 183 12.17 -11.99 3.87
N VAL A 184 12.16 -11.64 5.13
CA VAL A 184 11.46 -12.42 6.15
C VAL A 184 9.95 -12.20 6.02
N SER A 185 9.18 -13.26 5.84
CA SER A 185 7.72 -13.17 5.78
C SER A 185 7.11 -12.89 7.15
N VAL A 186 6.17 -11.97 7.21
CA VAL A 186 5.44 -11.62 8.43
C VAL A 186 4.25 -12.53 8.60
N CYS A 187 4.20 -13.21 9.74
CA CYS A 187 2.96 -13.77 10.26
C CYS A 187 2.20 -12.66 11.00
N ARG A 188 0.87 -12.71 10.96
CA ARG A 188 0.02 -11.65 11.52
C ARG A 188 0.51 -11.17 12.89
N PRO A 189 0.57 -9.85 13.11
CA PRO A 189 0.85 -9.33 14.44
C PRO A 189 -0.22 -9.78 15.41
N THR A 190 0.19 -10.21 16.60
CA THR A 190 -0.72 -10.60 17.68
C THR A 190 -0.58 -9.61 18.81
N GLN A 191 -1.68 -9.02 19.25
CA GLN A 191 -1.70 -8.18 20.44
C GLN A 191 -1.79 -9.06 21.69
N ILE A 192 -0.83 -8.91 22.60
CA ILE A 192 -0.84 -9.58 23.91
C ILE A 192 -0.67 -8.52 24.98
N GLY A 193 -1.75 -8.23 25.74
CA GLY A 193 -1.77 -7.11 26.68
C GLY A 193 -1.59 -5.78 25.94
N ASN A 194 -0.62 -4.97 26.36
CA ASN A 194 -0.31 -3.67 25.76
C ASN A 194 0.78 -3.75 24.67
N HIS A 195 1.27 -4.95 24.31
CA HIS A 195 2.36 -5.11 23.36
C HIS A 195 1.90 -5.82 22.10
N PHE A 196 2.50 -5.48 20.96
CA PHE A 196 2.37 -6.22 19.70
C PHE A 196 3.54 -7.18 19.54
N ILE A 197 3.25 -8.41 19.14
CA ILE A 197 4.25 -9.45 18.87
C ILE A 197 4.16 -9.80 17.39
N PHE A 198 5.28 -9.67 16.69
CA PHE A 198 5.44 -10.06 15.30
C PHE A 198 6.16 -11.39 15.24
N PHE A 199 5.56 -12.34 14.55
CA PHE A 199 6.17 -13.60 14.20
C PHE A 199 6.59 -13.54 12.73
N LEU A 200 7.87 -13.69 12.47
CA LEU A 200 8.44 -13.59 11.14
C LEU A 200 9.12 -14.91 10.79
N HIS A 201 8.91 -15.39 9.58
CA HIS A 201 9.50 -16.63 9.09
C HIS A 201 10.32 -16.34 7.83
N PHE A 202 11.50 -16.96 7.69
CA PHE A 202 12.24 -16.90 6.43
C PHE A 202 11.46 -17.62 5.33
N LEU A 203 11.32 -16.99 4.17
CA LEU A 203 10.77 -17.60 2.97
C LEU A 203 11.71 -18.75 2.51
N SER A 204 11.59 -19.91 3.10
CA SER A 204 12.04 -21.13 2.45
C SER A 204 10.93 -21.59 1.49
N PHE A 205 11.28 -21.98 0.29
CA PHE A 205 10.40 -22.33 -0.84
C PHE A 205 9.45 -23.53 -0.59
N GLN A 206 8.95 -23.75 0.61
CA GLN A 206 7.94 -24.78 0.90
C GLN A 206 6.71 -24.13 1.53
N VAL A 207 5.60 -24.29 0.82
CA VAL A 207 4.25 -23.88 1.26
C VAL A 207 3.89 -24.65 2.53
N ILE A 208 4.12 -24.06 3.69
CA ILE A 208 3.52 -24.54 4.94
C ILE A 208 2.09 -24.00 4.96
N THR A 209 1.10 -24.90 4.96
CA THR A 209 -0.30 -24.51 4.94
C THR A 209 -0.63 -23.69 6.20
N PHE A 210 -1.43 -22.64 6.03
CA PHE A 210 -1.88 -21.68 7.05
C PHE A 210 -2.40 -22.35 8.35
N GLN A 211 -2.93 -23.57 8.25
CA GLN A 211 -3.47 -24.35 9.35
C GLN A 211 -2.39 -24.82 10.36
N MET A 212 -1.18 -25.15 9.90
CA MET A 212 -0.08 -25.56 10.79
C MET A 212 0.44 -24.38 11.62
N PHE A 213 0.43 -23.18 11.06
CA PHE A 213 0.88 -21.97 11.74
C PHE A 213 -0.07 -21.56 12.88
N PHE A 214 -1.37 -21.64 12.65
CA PHE A 214 -2.38 -21.31 13.67
C PHE A 214 -2.29 -22.24 14.88
N ASN A 215 -2.07 -23.54 14.65
CA ASN A 215 -1.91 -24.54 15.71
C ASN A 215 -0.63 -24.32 16.52
N LEU A 216 0.46 -23.85 15.90
CA LEU A 216 1.72 -23.57 16.60
C LEU A 216 1.60 -22.34 17.52
N ILE A 217 0.90 -21.28 17.08
CA ILE A 217 0.63 -20.09 17.90
C ILE A 217 -0.24 -20.42 19.10
N VAL A 218 -1.28 -21.23 18.95
CA VAL A 218 -2.18 -21.66 20.04
C VAL A 218 -1.43 -22.52 21.06
N LEU A 219 -0.54 -23.42 20.61
CA LEU A 219 0.32 -24.23 21.49
C LEU A 219 1.28 -23.37 22.31
N PHE A 220 1.85 -22.32 21.73
CA PHE A 220 2.80 -21.43 22.40
C PHE A 220 2.14 -20.52 23.44
N LEU A 221 0.92 -20.05 23.17
CA LEU A 221 0.14 -19.26 24.12
C LEU A 221 -0.32 -20.10 25.32
N ASN A 222 -0.70 -21.35 25.09
CA ASN A 222 -1.13 -22.27 26.16
C ASN A 222 0.04 -22.78 27.04
N ALA A 223 1.25 -22.87 26.48
CA ALA A 223 2.44 -23.29 27.24
C ALA A 223 2.97 -22.23 28.24
N LYS A 224 2.54 -20.96 28.14
CA LYS A 224 2.91 -19.88 29.07
C LYS A 224 1.86 -19.60 30.16
N GLN A 225 0.75 -20.33 30.18
CA GLN A 225 -0.29 -20.25 31.23
C GLN A 225 -0.22 -21.36 32.29
N ASN A 226 0.80 -22.24 32.22
CA ASN A 226 1.08 -23.25 33.23
C ASN A 226 2.39 -22.96 33.96
#